data_a2de6dc8100969dbdc9e9b52fdcf2bba
#
_entry.id   a2de6dc8100969dbdc9e9b52fdcf2bba
#
_cell.length_a   1.000
_cell.length_b   1.000
_cell.length_c   1.000
_cell.angle_alpha   90.00
_cell.angle_beta   90.00
_cell.angle_gamma   90.00
#
_symmetry.space_group_name_H-M   'P 1'
#
loop_
_entity.id
_entity.type
_entity.pdbx_description
1 polymer ?
#
loop_
_entity_poly.entity_id
_entity_poly.type
_entity_poly.pdbx_seq_one_letter_code
_entity_poly.pdbx_strand_id
1 'polypeptide(L)' 'MRKPRPATYNPAQALNLISHDRSGSPLSCPSCSGPIERDPKQVPPPPRSHVTLRCQECGRFARYIAGAA' A
#
# COMPACT_ATOMS: atom_id res chain seq x y z
N MET A 1 22.13 -0.35 19.92
CA MET A 1 21.48 0.30 18.78
C MET A 1 20.49 -0.63 18.11
N ARG A 2 19.30 -0.15 17.91
CA ARG A 2 18.27 -1.02 17.35
C ARG A 2 18.33 -1.01 15.84
N LYS A 3 18.21 -2.21 15.30
CA LYS A 3 18.19 -2.36 13.86
C LYS A 3 16.85 -1.87 13.32
N PRO A 4 16.85 -1.10 12.21
CA PRO A 4 15.59 -0.68 11.64
C PRO A 4 14.78 -1.87 11.15
N ARG A 5 13.49 -1.80 11.38
CA ARG A 5 12.61 -2.85 10.92
C ARG A 5 12.36 -2.71 9.43
N PRO A 6 12.15 -3.83 8.74
CA PRO A 6 11.68 -3.76 7.37
C PRO A 6 10.35 -3.01 7.35
N ALA A 7 10.25 -2.03 6.47
CA ALA A 7 9.06 -1.22 6.40
C ALA A 7 8.06 -1.79 5.39
N THR A 8 7.95 -3.10 5.33
CA THR A 8 7.06 -3.76 4.38
C THR A 8 6.04 -4.60 5.12
N TYR A 9 4.86 -4.72 4.50
CA TYR A 9 3.83 -5.61 5.01
C TYR A 9 4.17 -7.05 4.68
N ASN A 10 3.65 -7.98 5.47
CA ASN A 10 3.76 -9.38 5.09
C ASN A 10 2.87 -9.64 3.86
N PRO A 11 3.03 -10.78 3.17
CA PRO A 11 2.29 -11.01 1.93
C PRO A 11 0.78 -10.94 2.10
N ALA A 12 0.24 -11.43 3.19
CA ALA A 12 -1.21 -11.41 3.40
C ALA A 12 -1.72 -9.98 3.56
N GLN A 13 -1.00 -9.18 4.32
CA GLN A 13 -1.39 -7.78 4.52
C GLN A 13 -1.25 -6.98 3.24
N ALA A 14 -0.18 -7.23 2.50
CA ALA A 14 0.04 -6.55 1.24
C ALA A 14 -1.07 -6.86 0.24
N LEU A 15 -1.45 -8.12 0.13
CA LEU A 15 -2.53 -8.52 -0.77
C LEU A 15 -3.86 -7.88 -0.37
N ASN A 16 -4.11 -7.77 0.91
CA ASN A 16 -5.32 -7.14 1.41
C ASN A 16 -5.39 -5.68 0.98
N LEU A 17 -4.30 -4.94 1.20
CA LEU A 17 -4.24 -3.54 0.80
C LEU A 17 -4.36 -3.37 -0.71
N ILE A 18 -3.64 -4.16 -1.46
CA ILE A 18 -3.66 -4.06 -2.91
C ILE A 18 -5.05 -4.36 -3.46
N SER A 19 -5.69 -5.37 -2.91
CA SER A 19 -7.04 -5.72 -3.33
C SER A 19 -8.01 -4.57 -3.09
N HIS A 20 -7.92 -3.94 -1.92
CA HIS A 20 -8.78 -2.81 -1.60
C HIS A 20 -8.50 -1.62 -2.51
N ASP A 21 -7.24 -1.35 -2.80
CA ASP A 21 -6.89 -0.25 -3.67
C ASP A 21 -7.42 -0.47 -5.09
N ARG A 22 -7.31 -1.69 -5.58
CA ARG A 22 -7.77 -2.00 -6.94
C ARG A 22 -9.28 -1.96 -7.06
N SER A 23 -9.98 -2.23 -5.99
CA SER A 23 -11.44 -2.20 -6.00
C SER A 23 -12.01 -0.83 -5.65
N GLY A 24 -11.15 0.14 -5.32
CA GLY A 24 -11.61 1.47 -4.96
C GLY A 24 -12.14 1.58 -3.56
N SER A 25 -11.89 0.59 -2.72
CA SER A 25 -12.34 0.60 -1.33
C SER A 25 -11.45 1.48 -0.47
N PRO A 26 -11.97 1.98 0.65
CA PRO A 26 -11.14 2.76 1.57
C PRO A 26 -9.96 1.95 2.07
N LEU A 27 -8.84 2.63 2.27
CA LEU A 27 -7.62 1.99 2.72
C LEU A 27 -7.35 2.30 4.17
N SER A 28 -6.97 1.27 4.91
CA SER A 28 -6.50 1.45 6.28
C SER A 28 -5.41 0.44 6.53
N CYS A 29 -4.50 0.79 7.44
CA CYS A 29 -3.38 -0.08 7.74
C CYS A 29 -3.86 -1.35 8.43
N PRO A 30 -3.54 -2.52 7.89
CA PRO A 30 -3.94 -3.77 8.56
C PRO A 30 -3.18 -4.04 9.85
N SER A 31 -2.14 -3.28 10.12
CA SER A 31 -1.35 -3.46 11.32
C SER A 31 -1.75 -2.50 12.44
N CYS A 32 -1.96 -1.23 12.13
CA CYS A 32 -2.24 -0.23 13.14
C CYS A 32 -3.51 0.60 12.86
N SER A 33 -4.19 0.33 11.78
CA SER A 33 -5.41 1.03 11.38
C SER A 33 -5.17 2.50 11.04
N GLY A 34 -3.92 2.88 10.82
CA GLY A 34 -3.60 4.25 10.46
C GLY A 34 -3.95 4.56 9.02
N PRO A 35 -3.85 5.85 8.65
CA PRO A 35 -4.15 6.25 7.28
C PRO A 35 -3.09 5.76 6.31
N ILE A 36 -3.53 5.41 5.12
CA ILE A 36 -2.65 4.94 4.06
C ILE A 36 -2.48 6.05 3.04
N GLU A 37 -1.23 6.37 2.75
CA GLU A 37 -0.88 7.31 1.70
C GLU A 37 -0.64 6.54 0.40
N ARG A 38 -1.22 7.02 -0.66
CA ARG A 38 -1.12 6.37 -1.95
C ARG A 38 -0.25 7.18 -2.90
N ASP A 39 0.63 6.52 -3.63
CA ASP A 39 1.49 7.16 -4.60
C ASP A 39 1.52 6.29 -5.86
N PRO A 40 1.04 6.77 -7.00
CA PRO A 40 0.52 8.11 -7.26
C PRO A 40 -0.86 8.32 -6.66
N LYS A 41 -1.20 9.58 -6.41
CA LYS A 41 -2.53 9.90 -5.87
C LYS A 41 -3.62 9.84 -6.93
N GLN A 42 -3.21 9.73 -8.17
CA GLN A 42 -4.14 9.66 -9.29
C GLN A 42 -4.97 8.38 -9.25
N VAL A 43 -6.26 8.50 -9.47
CA VAL A 43 -7.16 7.35 -9.46
C VAL A 43 -8.02 7.40 -10.72
N PRO A 44 -7.99 6.39 -11.55
CA PRO A 44 -7.13 5.20 -11.47
C PRO A 44 -5.67 5.54 -11.82
N PRO A 45 -4.73 4.73 -11.35
CA PRO A 45 -3.34 4.98 -11.71
C PRO A 45 -3.09 4.65 -13.18
N PRO A 46 -2.06 5.27 -13.78
CA PRO A 46 -1.72 4.94 -15.16
C PRO A 46 -1.37 3.45 -15.27
N PRO A 47 -1.68 2.83 -16.40
CA PRO A 47 -1.34 1.42 -16.57
C PRO A 47 0.17 1.21 -16.48
N ARG A 48 0.55 0.10 -15.86
CA ARG A 48 1.94 -0.31 -15.67
C ARG A 48 2.74 0.63 -14.78
N SER A 49 2.08 1.51 -14.06
CA SER A 49 2.79 2.37 -13.11
C SER A 49 2.99 1.63 -11.79
N HIS A 50 4.03 2.01 -11.07
CA HIS A 50 4.28 1.47 -9.75
C HIS A 50 3.41 2.21 -8.75
N VAL A 51 2.62 1.46 -7.99
CA VAL A 51 1.76 2.04 -6.96
C VAL A 51 2.31 1.65 -5.60
N THR A 52 2.49 2.63 -4.74
CA THR A 52 2.97 2.42 -3.38
C THR A 52 1.88 2.83 -2.40
N LEU A 53 1.59 1.95 -1.45
CA LEU A 53 0.63 2.19 -0.39
C LEU A 53 1.39 2.18 0.91
N ARG A 54 1.45 3.31 1.57
CA ARG A 54 2.28 3.48 2.75
C ARG A 54 1.47 3.98 3.92
N CYS A 55 1.66 3.34 5.07
CA CYS A 55 1.01 3.79 6.29
C CYS A 55 1.77 4.98 6.86
N GLN A 56 1.04 6.06 7.16
CA GLN A 56 1.67 7.26 7.71
C GLN A 56 1.94 7.12 9.21
N GLU A 57 1.37 6.11 9.84
CA GLU A 57 1.57 5.91 11.28
C GLU A 57 2.74 4.99 11.57
N CYS A 58 2.74 3.79 10.99
CA CYS A 58 3.79 2.81 11.29
C CYS A 58 4.86 2.74 10.22
N GLY A 59 4.69 3.40 9.11
CA GLY A 59 5.72 3.47 8.07
C GLY A 59 5.82 2.26 7.16
N ARG A 60 4.98 1.25 7.37
CA ARG A 60 5.01 0.09 6.49
C ARG A 60 4.42 0.43 5.13
N PHE A 61 4.85 -0.29 4.13
CA PHE A 61 4.34 -0.03 2.79
C PHE A 61 4.17 -1.31 2.00
N ALA A 62 3.30 -1.23 1.00
CA ALA A 62 3.14 -2.28 0.00
C ALA A 62 3.25 -1.63 -1.37
N ARG A 63 3.77 -2.37 -2.33
CA ARG A 63 3.98 -1.85 -3.67
C ARG A 63 3.46 -2.86 -4.69
N TYR A 64 2.83 -2.35 -5.73
CA TYR A 64 2.39 -3.23 -6.80
C TYR A 64 2.40 -2.47 -8.12
N ILE A 65 2.29 -3.20 -9.22
CA ILE A 65 2.23 -2.59 -10.54
C ILE A 65 0.78 -2.56 -10.97
N ALA A 66 0.32 -1.37 -11.36
CA ALA A 66 -1.06 -1.21 -11.81
C ALA A 66 -1.32 -2.10 -13.01
N GLY A 67 -2.45 -2.76 -13.01
CA GLY A 67 -2.76 -3.71 -14.04
C GLY A 67 -2.86 -3.07 -15.40
N ALA A 68 -2.35 -3.76 -16.38
CA ALA A 68 -2.41 -3.32 -17.75
C ALA A 68 -3.65 -3.87 -18.43
N ALA A 69 -4.44 -4.41 -17.78
CA ALA A 69 -5.59 -5.09 -18.26
C ALA A 69 -6.32 -5.17 -19.15
#